data_1e3cb155a3a0ce31d19d7e1562451b6f
#
_entry.id   1e3cb155a3a0ce31d19d7e1562451b6f
#
_cell.length_a   1.000
_cell.length_b   1.000
_cell.length_c   1.000
_cell.angle_alpha   90.00
_cell.angle_beta   90.00
_cell.angle_gamma   90.00
#
_symmetry.space_group_name_H-M   'P 1'
#
loop_
_entity.id
_entity.type
_entity.pdbx_description
1 polymer ?
#
loop_
_entity_poly.entity_id
_entity_poly.type
_entity_poly.pdbx_seq_one_letter_code
_entity_poly.pdbx_strand_id
1 'polypeptide(L)'
;MVFVMKHVYFVTVLVIRPHGEGYQLLMARRSEGRYMGGTWHVISGGIEPDETAVQAVLREMREEAGLVPAELYCLGAITSFYRPDNDSLNIAPMFCAIVDEDAAVAINPEHTAFEWIDVSEAASRLMWPGDRQALEEIRTTILTDSTVKGYRRIPPESWPV
;
A
#
# COMPACT_ATOMS: atom_id res chain seq x y z
N MET A 1 -0.04 -34.03 5.64
CA MET A 1 0.53 -33.25 4.53
C MET A 1 -0.08 -31.86 4.61
N VAL A 2 0.70 -30.84 4.96
CA VAL A 2 0.22 -29.44 5.05
C VAL A 2 0.49 -28.81 3.70
N PHE A 3 -0.55 -28.52 2.92
CA PHE A 3 -0.41 -27.67 1.74
C PHE A 3 -0.33 -26.21 2.19
N VAL A 4 0.85 -25.65 2.20
CA VAL A 4 1.00 -24.19 2.30
C VAL A 4 0.85 -23.63 0.90
N MET A 5 -0.35 -23.18 0.53
CA MET A 5 -0.53 -22.37 -0.67
C MET A 5 0.02 -20.97 -0.39
N LYS A 6 1.25 -20.73 -0.77
CA LYS A 6 1.87 -19.40 -0.72
C LYS A 6 1.77 -18.79 -2.13
N HIS A 7 0.58 -18.30 -2.48
CA HIS A 7 0.37 -17.56 -3.72
C HIS A 7 0.02 -16.12 -3.42
N VAL A 8 1.00 -15.38 -2.91
CA VAL A 8 0.94 -13.92 -2.83
C VAL A 8 1.69 -13.42 -4.05
N TYR A 9 0.97 -12.88 -5.03
CA TYR A 9 1.56 -12.44 -6.30
C TYR A 9 1.83 -10.95 -6.31
N PHE A 10 1.16 -10.20 -5.42
CA PHE A 10 1.35 -8.79 -5.38
C PHE A 10 1.03 -8.19 -3.99
N VAL A 11 1.46 -6.96 -3.76
CA VAL A 11 1.23 -6.21 -2.53
C VAL A 11 0.57 -4.88 -2.82
N THR A 12 -0.14 -4.35 -1.85
CA THR A 12 -0.67 -2.99 -1.87
C THR A 12 -0.25 -2.27 -0.59
N VAL A 13 0.20 -1.04 -0.71
CA VAL A 13 0.55 -0.21 0.45
C VAL A 13 -0.11 1.16 0.36
N LEU A 14 -0.83 1.54 1.42
CA LEU A 14 -1.35 2.87 1.62
C LEU A 14 -0.27 3.68 2.35
N VAL A 15 0.27 4.69 1.67
CA VAL A 15 1.32 5.56 2.22
C VAL A 15 0.67 6.78 2.84
N ILE A 16 0.91 6.95 4.13
CA ILE A 16 0.31 8.00 4.96
C ILE A 16 1.41 8.93 5.46
N ARG A 17 1.14 10.22 5.52
CA ARG A 17 1.99 11.18 6.23
C ARG A 17 1.18 12.00 7.24
N PRO A 18 1.78 12.45 8.34
CA PRO A 18 1.19 13.51 9.16
C PRO A 18 1.02 14.79 8.33
N HIS A 19 -0.02 15.57 8.59
CA HIS A 19 -0.19 16.89 7.99
C HIS A 19 -1.11 17.75 8.88
N GLY A 20 -0.56 18.81 9.46
CA GLY A 20 -1.27 19.62 10.43
C GLY A 20 -1.74 18.79 11.62
N GLU A 21 -3.04 18.83 11.93
CA GLU A 21 -3.65 18.02 12.99
C GLU A 21 -4.16 16.66 12.51
N GLY A 22 -3.93 16.31 11.23
CA GLY A 22 -4.45 15.10 10.60
C GLY A 22 -3.41 14.32 9.82
N TYR A 23 -3.88 13.60 8.83
CA TYR A 23 -3.07 12.74 7.99
C TYR A 23 -3.51 12.81 6.54
N GLN A 24 -2.56 12.59 5.62
CA GLN A 24 -2.82 12.51 4.19
C GLN A 24 -2.39 11.16 3.63
N LEU A 25 -3.14 10.68 2.64
CA LEU A 25 -2.86 9.49 1.83
C LEU A 25 -2.21 9.92 0.51
N LEU A 26 -1.15 9.23 0.11
CA LEU A 26 -0.54 9.38 -1.21
C LEU A 26 -1.35 8.61 -2.26
N MET A 27 -1.70 9.29 -3.35
CA MET A 27 -2.20 8.66 -4.57
C MET A 27 -1.35 9.08 -5.77
N ALA A 28 -1.13 8.16 -6.69
CA ALA A 28 -0.39 8.40 -7.92
C ALA A 28 -1.24 8.12 -9.15
N ARG A 29 -1.12 8.94 -10.19
CA ARG A 29 -1.85 8.81 -11.45
C ARG A 29 -1.05 7.98 -12.43
N ARG A 30 -1.61 6.87 -12.87
CA ARG A 30 -0.97 5.99 -13.86
C ARG A 30 -0.80 6.65 -15.22
N SER A 31 0.33 6.40 -15.84
CA SER A 31 0.62 6.83 -17.22
C SER A 31 -0.36 6.19 -18.20
N GLU A 32 -0.78 6.96 -19.20
CA GLU A 32 -1.84 6.57 -20.17
C GLU A 32 -1.53 5.26 -20.92
N GLY A 33 -0.26 4.94 -21.16
CA GLY A 33 0.16 3.71 -21.82
C GLY A 33 0.14 2.44 -20.96
N ARG A 34 -0.23 2.54 -19.69
CA ARG A 34 -0.29 1.42 -18.76
C ARG A 34 -1.71 0.89 -18.60
N TYR A 35 -1.83 -0.35 -18.09
CA TYR A 35 -3.13 -0.89 -17.71
C TYR A 35 -3.83 0.06 -16.72
N MET A 36 -5.08 0.43 -17.01
CA MET A 36 -5.84 1.46 -16.29
C MET A 36 -5.16 2.85 -16.29
N GLY A 37 -4.52 3.23 -17.40
CA GLY A 37 -3.91 4.54 -17.57
C GLY A 37 -4.85 5.70 -17.27
N GLY A 38 -4.32 6.79 -16.74
CA GLY A 38 -5.10 7.97 -16.35
C GLY A 38 -5.85 7.87 -15.03
N THR A 39 -5.90 6.71 -14.38
CA THR A 39 -6.58 6.52 -13.09
C THR A 39 -5.64 6.70 -11.90
N TRP A 40 -6.23 7.03 -10.75
CA TRP A 40 -5.51 7.26 -9.49
C TRP A 40 -5.49 6.00 -8.63
N HIS A 41 -4.31 5.64 -8.13
CA HIS A 41 -4.08 4.43 -7.36
C HIS A 41 -3.19 4.70 -6.13
N VAL A 42 -3.28 3.82 -5.15
CA VAL A 42 -2.26 3.67 -4.11
C VAL A 42 -1.09 2.86 -4.67
N ILE A 43 0.05 2.84 -3.98
CA ILE A 43 1.23 2.08 -4.42
C ILE A 43 0.92 0.58 -4.39
N SER A 44 1.26 -0.11 -5.47
CA SER A 44 1.08 -1.56 -5.55
C SER A 44 2.02 -2.16 -6.59
N GLY A 45 2.50 -3.37 -6.35
CA GLY A 45 3.34 -4.05 -7.32
C GLY A 45 3.47 -5.54 -7.08
N GLY A 46 4.05 -6.23 -8.05
CA GLY A 46 4.29 -7.66 -8.02
C GLY A 46 5.36 -8.05 -7.00
N ILE A 47 5.24 -9.26 -6.47
CA ILE A 47 6.30 -9.88 -5.65
C ILE A 47 7.23 -10.64 -6.59
N GLU A 48 8.52 -10.32 -6.55
CA GLU A 48 9.54 -10.98 -7.34
C GLU A 48 9.89 -12.37 -6.79
N PRO A 49 10.51 -13.24 -7.60
CA PRO A 49 11.01 -14.52 -7.11
C PRO A 49 11.95 -14.32 -5.89
N ASP A 50 11.76 -15.14 -4.87
CA ASP A 50 12.51 -15.11 -3.60
C ASP A 50 12.32 -13.85 -2.73
N GLU A 51 11.42 -12.95 -3.13
CA GLU A 51 11.05 -11.76 -2.38
C GLU A 51 9.93 -12.05 -1.37
N THR A 52 10.01 -11.48 -0.17
CA THR A 52 8.89 -11.47 0.76
C THR A 52 7.94 -10.30 0.46
N ALA A 53 6.70 -10.35 0.96
CA ALA A 53 5.76 -9.26 0.79
C ALA A 53 6.26 -7.92 1.37
N VAL A 54 7.00 -7.97 2.49
CA VAL A 54 7.61 -6.78 3.10
C VAL A 54 8.72 -6.21 2.21
N GLN A 55 9.56 -7.06 1.62
CA GLN A 55 10.58 -6.63 0.65
C GLN A 55 9.94 -5.95 -0.57
N ALA A 56 8.88 -6.56 -1.11
CA ALA A 56 8.15 -5.99 -2.23
C ALA A 56 7.57 -4.61 -1.90
N VAL A 57 6.94 -4.44 -0.73
CA VAL A 57 6.42 -3.13 -0.28
C VAL A 57 7.53 -2.08 -0.24
N LEU A 58 8.67 -2.39 0.37
CA LEU A 58 9.79 -1.45 0.49
C LEU A 58 10.41 -1.11 -0.86
N ARG A 59 10.50 -2.08 -1.77
CA ARG A 59 10.98 -1.87 -3.14
C ARG A 59 10.01 -1.01 -3.94
N GLU A 60 8.72 -1.34 -3.96
CA GLU A 60 7.71 -0.59 -4.71
C GLU A 60 7.58 0.86 -4.22
N MET A 61 7.60 1.10 -2.91
CA MET A 61 7.61 2.47 -2.37
C MET A 61 8.81 3.28 -2.87
N ARG A 62 9.99 2.64 -2.93
CA ARG A 62 11.22 3.29 -3.41
C ARG A 62 11.17 3.53 -4.91
N GLU A 63 10.71 2.55 -5.70
CA GLU A 63 10.66 2.62 -7.16
C GLU A 63 9.57 3.58 -7.66
N GLU A 64 8.36 3.49 -7.10
CA GLU A 64 7.22 4.28 -7.59
C GLU A 64 7.17 5.70 -7.02
N ALA A 65 7.71 5.93 -5.82
CA ALA A 65 7.56 7.22 -5.13
C ALA A 65 8.84 7.77 -4.49
N GLY A 66 9.96 7.03 -4.52
CA GLY A 66 11.21 7.44 -3.89
C GLY A 66 11.14 7.48 -2.37
N LEU A 67 10.16 6.83 -1.75
CA LEU A 67 9.88 6.91 -0.32
C LEU A 67 10.43 5.73 0.47
N VAL A 68 10.80 6.02 1.71
CA VAL A 68 11.16 5.02 2.73
C VAL A 68 10.25 5.24 3.94
N PRO A 69 9.60 4.20 4.47
CA PRO A 69 8.72 4.38 5.62
C PRO A 69 9.50 4.65 6.91
N ALA A 70 8.97 5.51 7.79
CA ALA A 70 9.40 5.62 9.18
C ALA A 70 8.76 4.49 10.02
N GLU A 71 7.51 4.13 9.69
CA GLU A 71 6.81 3.02 10.32
C GLU A 71 6.06 2.20 9.25
N LEU A 72 6.01 0.89 9.44
CA LEU A 72 5.33 -0.05 8.55
C LEU A 72 4.40 -0.96 9.36
N TYR A 73 3.19 -1.18 8.85
CA TYR A 73 2.16 -2.00 9.48
C TYR A 73 1.57 -2.99 8.48
N CYS A 74 1.35 -4.23 8.89
CA CYS A 74 0.49 -5.14 8.16
C CYS A 74 -0.98 -4.90 8.53
N LEU A 75 -1.87 -4.88 7.54
CA LEU A 75 -3.30 -4.71 7.77
C LEU A 75 -4.01 -6.07 7.83
N GLY A 76 -5.17 -6.11 8.47
CA GLY A 76 -6.08 -7.24 8.39
C GLY A 76 -6.84 -7.27 7.07
N ALA A 77 -7.00 -6.12 6.44
CA ALA A 77 -7.56 -6.01 5.10
C ALA A 77 -6.68 -6.75 4.08
N ILE A 78 -7.33 -7.43 3.15
CA ILE A 78 -6.70 -8.07 2.00
C ILE A 78 -7.44 -7.65 0.74
N THR A 79 -6.71 -7.45 -0.36
CA THR A 79 -7.32 -7.34 -1.68
C THR A 79 -7.41 -8.71 -2.32
N SER A 80 -8.55 -9.02 -2.92
CA SER A 80 -8.71 -10.22 -3.74
C SER A 80 -9.48 -9.91 -5.01
N PHE A 81 -9.05 -10.51 -6.12
CA PHE A 81 -9.74 -10.41 -7.40
C PHE A 81 -9.56 -11.67 -8.23
N TYR A 82 -10.62 -12.02 -8.94
CA TYR A 82 -10.60 -13.14 -9.88
C TYR A 82 -10.17 -12.68 -11.28
N ARG A 83 -9.29 -13.45 -11.88
CA ARG A 83 -8.84 -13.24 -13.27
C ARG A 83 -9.40 -14.33 -14.17
N PRO A 84 -10.37 -14.01 -15.04
CA PRO A 84 -11.00 -14.99 -15.91
C PRO A 84 -10.08 -15.43 -17.08
N ASP A 85 -9.07 -14.64 -17.42
CA ASP A 85 -8.12 -14.94 -18.49
C ASP A 85 -7.24 -16.16 -18.19
N ASN A 86 -6.98 -16.45 -16.93
CA ASN A 86 -6.16 -17.57 -16.49
C ASN A 86 -6.79 -18.38 -15.34
N ASP A 87 -8.08 -18.18 -15.09
CA ASP A 87 -8.86 -18.89 -14.05
C ASP A 87 -8.17 -18.85 -12.66
N SER A 88 -7.70 -17.69 -12.24
CA SER A 88 -6.97 -17.53 -10.97
C SER A 88 -7.64 -16.56 -10.02
N LEU A 89 -7.61 -16.89 -8.73
CA LEU A 89 -7.92 -15.97 -7.63
C LEU A 89 -6.61 -15.38 -7.10
N ASN A 90 -6.46 -14.07 -7.25
CA ASN A 90 -5.30 -13.33 -6.74
C ASN A 90 -5.65 -12.75 -5.37
N ILE A 91 -4.75 -12.92 -4.42
CA ILE A 91 -4.88 -12.39 -3.06
C ILE A 91 -3.62 -11.57 -2.77
N ALA A 92 -3.81 -10.34 -2.30
CA ALA A 92 -2.72 -9.45 -1.96
C ALA A 92 -2.83 -8.99 -0.50
N PRO A 93 -1.80 -9.17 0.31
CA PRO A 93 -1.72 -8.53 1.61
C PRO A 93 -1.64 -7.02 1.44
N MET A 94 -2.23 -6.30 2.39
CA MET A 94 -2.23 -4.85 2.40
C MET A 94 -1.43 -4.32 3.59
N PHE A 95 -0.77 -3.19 3.35
CA PHE A 95 0.11 -2.54 4.31
C PHE A 95 -0.24 -1.06 4.47
N CYS A 96 0.11 -0.51 5.61
CA CYS A 96 0.16 0.92 5.86
C CYS A 96 1.61 1.32 6.12
N ALA A 97 2.11 2.28 5.38
CA ALA A 97 3.41 2.88 5.61
C ALA A 97 3.23 4.33 6.06
N ILE A 98 3.83 4.71 7.18
CA ILE A 98 3.87 6.10 7.61
C ILE A 98 5.23 6.66 7.22
N VAL A 99 5.23 7.77 6.51
CA VAL A 99 6.43 8.53 6.12
C VAL A 99 6.49 9.85 6.87
N ASP A 100 7.65 10.51 6.84
CA ASP A 100 7.81 11.84 7.43
C ASP A 100 6.92 12.87 6.73
N GLU A 101 6.49 13.91 7.45
CA GLU A 101 5.61 14.96 6.93
C GLU A 101 6.20 15.66 5.70
N ASP A 102 7.52 15.88 5.68
CA ASP A 102 8.27 16.54 4.63
C ASP A 102 8.89 15.58 3.61
N ALA A 103 8.55 14.30 3.65
CA ALA A 103 9.08 13.31 2.71
C ALA A 103 8.81 13.72 1.26
N ALA A 104 9.87 13.86 0.49
CA ALA A 104 9.80 14.24 -0.91
C ALA A 104 9.40 13.07 -1.80
N VAL A 105 8.33 13.23 -2.57
CA VAL A 105 7.86 12.22 -3.53
C VAL A 105 8.59 12.41 -4.86
N ALA A 106 9.17 11.32 -5.36
CA ALA A 106 9.79 11.24 -6.67
C ALA A 106 9.16 10.07 -7.46
N ILE A 107 8.13 10.38 -8.26
CA ILE A 107 7.44 9.38 -9.07
C ILE A 107 8.31 8.90 -10.24
N ASN A 108 8.16 7.61 -10.57
CA ASN A 108 8.81 7.00 -11.73
C ASN A 108 7.95 7.18 -13.01
N PRO A 109 8.44 6.75 -14.21
CA PRO A 109 7.68 6.88 -15.47
C PRO A 109 6.36 6.08 -15.55
N GLU A 110 6.07 5.22 -14.58
CA GLU A 110 4.77 4.55 -14.48
C GLU A 110 3.64 5.50 -14.10
N HIS A 111 3.99 6.65 -13.52
CA HIS A 111 3.08 7.66 -13.03
C HIS A 111 3.35 9.02 -13.67
N THR A 112 2.29 9.80 -13.89
CA THR A 112 2.36 11.15 -14.47
C THR A 112 2.13 12.26 -13.45
N ALA A 113 1.56 11.93 -12.29
CA ALA A 113 1.28 12.87 -11.22
C ALA A 113 1.14 12.14 -9.89
N PHE A 114 1.27 12.87 -8.79
CA PHE A 114 0.90 12.41 -7.45
C PHE A 114 0.11 13.48 -6.70
N GLU A 115 -0.64 13.06 -5.71
CA GLU A 115 -1.44 13.94 -4.86
C GLU A 115 -1.47 13.39 -3.43
N TRP A 116 -1.36 14.29 -2.46
CA TRP A 116 -1.62 13.98 -1.06
C TRP A 116 -3.05 14.40 -0.73
N ILE A 117 -3.89 13.47 -0.29
CA ILE A 117 -5.32 13.67 -0.05
C ILE A 117 -5.60 13.43 1.42
N ASP A 118 -6.37 14.31 2.05
CA ASP A 118 -6.74 14.13 3.44
C ASP A 118 -7.45 12.78 3.66
N VAL A 119 -6.99 12.04 4.65
CA VAL A 119 -7.50 10.69 4.95
C VAL A 119 -9.02 10.70 5.16
N SER A 120 -9.57 11.80 5.68
CA SER A 120 -11.01 11.99 5.84
C SER A 120 -11.80 12.03 4.52
N GLU A 121 -11.16 12.41 3.42
CA GLU A 121 -11.78 12.57 2.10
C GLU A 121 -11.38 11.46 1.13
N ALA A 122 -10.28 10.76 1.40
CA ALA A 122 -9.65 9.82 0.49
C ALA A 122 -10.54 8.62 0.09
N ALA A 123 -11.47 8.20 0.97
CA ALA A 123 -12.34 7.05 0.70
C ALA A 123 -13.14 7.20 -0.60
N SER A 124 -13.59 8.42 -0.93
CA SER A 124 -14.34 8.72 -2.16
C SER A 124 -13.49 8.62 -3.44
N ARG A 125 -12.17 8.71 -3.31
CA ARG A 125 -11.19 8.67 -4.40
C ARG A 125 -10.66 7.26 -4.68
N LEU A 126 -10.80 6.33 -3.72
CA LEU A 126 -10.32 4.96 -3.84
C LEU A 126 -11.28 4.12 -4.68
N MET A 127 -10.76 3.58 -5.79
CA MET A 127 -11.55 2.77 -6.73
C MET A 127 -11.94 1.41 -6.15
N TRP A 128 -10.99 0.75 -5.47
CA TRP A 128 -11.15 -0.63 -5.05
C TRP A 128 -11.76 -0.76 -3.66
N PRO A 129 -12.71 -1.71 -3.47
CA PRO A 129 -13.29 -1.97 -2.15
C PRO A 129 -12.25 -2.31 -1.09
N GLY A 130 -11.21 -3.09 -1.45
CA GLY A 130 -10.12 -3.46 -0.56
C GLY A 130 -9.34 -2.24 -0.04
N ASP A 131 -9.06 -1.26 -0.91
CA ASP A 131 -8.38 -0.02 -0.52
C ASP A 131 -9.21 0.81 0.46
N ARG A 132 -10.53 0.88 0.24
CA ARG A 132 -11.44 1.56 1.19
C ARG A 132 -11.51 0.86 2.54
N GLN A 133 -11.52 -0.48 2.54
CA GLN A 133 -11.47 -1.26 3.78
C GLN A 133 -10.14 -1.05 4.52
N ALA A 134 -9.03 -1.06 3.79
CA ALA A 134 -7.71 -0.78 4.35
C ALA A 134 -7.62 0.63 4.94
N LEU A 135 -8.15 1.64 4.24
CA LEU A 135 -8.17 3.01 4.75
C LEU A 135 -8.99 3.12 6.05
N GLU A 136 -10.12 2.43 6.14
CA GLU A 136 -10.93 2.43 7.37
C GLU A 136 -10.20 1.74 8.53
N GLU A 137 -9.51 0.62 8.28
CA GLU A 137 -8.66 -0.01 9.30
C GLU A 137 -7.52 0.92 9.74
N ILE A 138 -6.90 1.64 8.81
CA ILE A 138 -5.86 2.63 9.14
C ILE A 138 -6.43 3.71 10.06
N ARG A 139 -7.57 4.29 9.72
CA ARG A 139 -8.21 5.36 10.52
C ARG A 139 -8.56 4.90 11.92
N THR A 140 -9.10 3.70 12.08
CA THR A 140 -9.64 3.20 13.35
C THR A 140 -8.62 2.45 14.19
N THR A 141 -7.54 1.96 13.60
CA THR A 141 -6.57 1.08 14.28
C THR A 141 -5.16 1.64 14.29
N ILE A 142 -4.67 2.15 13.15
CA ILE A 142 -3.26 2.58 13.03
C ILE A 142 -3.07 4.03 13.48
N LEU A 143 -3.98 4.92 13.12
CA LEU A 143 -3.91 6.35 13.46
C LEU A 143 -4.52 6.68 14.84
N THR A 144 -4.82 5.67 15.63
CA THR A 144 -5.36 5.80 16.99
C THR A 144 -4.45 5.08 17.99
N ASP A 145 -4.63 5.35 19.27
CA ASP A 145 -3.99 4.62 20.39
C ASP A 145 -4.67 3.26 20.63
N SER A 146 -4.72 2.41 19.62
CA SER A 146 -5.31 1.10 19.75
C SER A 146 -4.28 0.07 20.22
N THR A 147 -4.69 -0.85 21.08
CA THR A 147 -3.85 -1.99 21.51
C THR A 147 -3.43 -2.85 20.32
N VAL A 148 -4.28 -2.95 19.30
CA VAL A 148 -4.03 -3.75 18.08
C VAL A 148 -2.92 -3.17 17.23
N LYS A 149 -2.70 -1.87 17.26
CA LYS A 149 -1.63 -1.18 16.50
C LYS A 149 -0.26 -1.82 16.74
N GLY A 150 0.09 -2.11 17.99
CA GLY A 150 1.36 -2.73 18.35
C GLY A 150 1.57 -4.10 17.70
N TYR A 151 0.51 -4.91 17.59
CA TYR A 151 0.56 -6.22 16.95
C TYR A 151 0.63 -6.15 15.41
N ARG A 152 0.22 -5.02 14.83
CA ARG A 152 0.28 -4.80 13.38
C ARG A 152 1.61 -4.23 12.92
N ARG A 153 2.39 -3.65 13.82
CA ARG A 153 3.67 -3.03 13.49
C ARG A 153 4.68 -4.08 13.04
N ILE A 154 5.33 -3.81 11.92
CA ILE A 154 6.46 -4.58 11.40
C ILE A 154 7.71 -3.85 11.86
N PRO A 155 8.49 -4.43 12.81
CA PRO A 155 9.63 -3.73 13.38
C PRO A 155 10.76 -3.57 12.34
N PRO A 156 11.46 -2.41 12.31
CA PRO A 156 12.49 -2.13 11.31
C PRO A 156 13.61 -3.18 11.25
N GLU A 157 13.96 -3.79 12.37
CA GLU A 157 14.95 -4.86 12.45
C GLU A 157 14.55 -6.14 11.71
N SER A 158 13.27 -6.28 11.38
CA SER A 158 12.75 -7.38 10.54
C SER A 158 12.66 -7.01 9.06
N TRP A 159 12.96 -5.76 8.71
CA TRP A 159 12.99 -5.34 7.32
C TRP A 159 14.24 -5.91 6.67
N PRO A 160 14.10 -6.62 5.55
CA PRO A 160 15.28 -7.14 4.86
C PRO A 160 16.14 -5.99 4.32
N VAL A 161 17.44 -6.19 4.48
CA VAL A 161 18.48 -5.24 4.02
C VAL A 161 18.65 -5.39 2.51
#